data_af58dba719c057ff6653d6e0704426d9
#
_entry.id   af58dba719c057ff6653d6e0704426d9
#
_cell.length_a   1.000
_cell.length_b   1.000
_cell.length_c   1.000
_cell.angle_alpha   90.00
_cell.angle_beta   90.00
_cell.angle_gamma   90.00
#
_symmetry.space_group_name_H-M   'P 1'
#
loop_
_entity.id
_entity.type
_entity.pdbx_description
1 polymer ?
#
loop_
_entity_poly.entity_id
_entity_poly.type
_entity_poly.pdbx_seq_one_letter_code
_entity_poly.pdbx_strand_id
1 'polypeptide(L)'
;LYYDLNKQDDENRWSFWIPPQITNGMTVKSNPDSEFFEKERKNFPDTMFGTVHHHCSASAFQSGTDHADELEREGLHFTIGHLDKPFDLDVHVRLTIGKAHGDIEASSVIQADPKIQKCFESLQSSYKPTTLK
;
A
#
# COMPACT_ATOMS: atom_id res chain seq x y z
N LEU A 1 -3.96 -5.14 3.26
CA LEU A 1 -5.26 -4.83 2.69
C LEU A 1 -6.24 -5.96 2.99
N TYR A 2 -7.39 -5.64 3.54
CA TYR A 2 -8.43 -6.59 3.91
C TYR A 2 -9.77 -6.19 3.29
N TYR A 3 -10.60 -7.18 3.00
CA TYR A 3 -11.92 -7.00 2.44
C TYR A 3 -12.96 -7.77 3.26
N ASP A 4 -13.97 -7.08 3.76
CA ASP A 4 -15.03 -7.65 4.60
C ASP A 4 -16.29 -7.93 3.77
N LEU A 5 -16.54 -9.20 3.50
CA LEU A 5 -17.71 -9.66 2.75
C LEU A 5 -19.04 -9.46 3.51
N ASN A 6 -18.99 -9.28 4.82
CA ASN A 6 -20.18 -9.16 5.65
C ASN A 6 -20.73 -7.73 5.69
N LYS A 7 -19.97 -6.74 5.26
CA LYS A 7 -20.44 -5.36 5.17
C LYS A 7 -21.19 -5.14 3.85
N GLN A 8 -22.26 -4.37 3.91
CA GLN A 8 -23.13 -4.09 2.74
C GLN A 8 -22.65 -2.92 1.89
N ASP A 9 -21.90 -2.01 2.49
CA ASP A 9 -21.41 -0.79 1.85
C ASP A 9 -20.00 -1.01 1.31
N ASP A 10 -19.81 -0.87 0.02
CA ASP A 10 -18.52 -1.10 -0.65
C ASP A 10 -17.40 -0.21 -0.13
N GLU A 11 -17.69 1.03 0.23
CA GLU A 11 -16.68 1.94 0.78
C GLU A 11 -16.14 1.48 2.14
N ASN A 12 -16.96 0.79 2.92
CA ASN A 12 -16.61 0.30 4.25
C ASN A 12 -16.09 -1.15 4.27
N ARG A 13 -16.07 -1.84 3.14
CA ARG A 13 -15.55 -3.21 3.05
C ARG A 13 -14.03 -3.28 3.10
N TRP A 14 -13.35 -2.24 2.64
CA TRP A 14 -11.91 -2.17 2.57
C TRP A 14 -11.31 -1.64 3.86
N SER A 15 -10.27 -2.25 4.34
CA SER A 15 -9.50 -1.77 5.48
C SER A 15 -8.01 -2.08 5.34
N PHE A 16 -7.20 -1.27 6.00
CA PHE A 16 -5.74 -1.45 6.06
C PHE A 16 -5.33 -1.74 7.50
N TRP A 17 -4.40 -2.64 7.65
CA TRP A 17 -3.73 -2.90 8.90
C TRP A 17 -2.22 -2.79 8.72
N ILE A 18 -1.59 -2.03 9.59
CA ILE A 18 -0.14 -1.98 9.70
C ILE A 18 0.21 -2.81 10.93
N PRO A 19 0.65 -4.07 10.74
CA PRO A 19 0.99 -4.92 11.87
C PRO A 19 2.22 -4.39 12.60
N PRO A 20 2.45 -4.78 13.86
CA PRO A 20 3.73 -4.58 14.50
C PRO A 20 4.87 -5.10 13.62
N GLN A 21 5.93 -4.32 13.48
CA GLN A 21 6.99 -4.58 12.50
C GLN A 21 8.37 -4.60 13.15
N ILE A 22 9.25 -5.39 12.57
CA ILE A 22 10.70 -5.35 12.82
C ILE A 22 11.37 -4.79 11.58
N THR A 23 12.18 -3.76 11.73
CA THR A 23 12.87 -3.09 10.63
C THR A 23 14.36 -3.03 10.87
N ASN A 24 15.15 -3.02 9.80
CA ASN A 24 16.60 -2.88 9.85
C ASN A 24 17.15 -1.88 8.81
N GLY A 25 16.39 -0.92 8.38
CA GLY A 25 16.79 0.07 7.40
C GLY A 25 16.72 -0.39 5.93
N MET A 26 16.73 -1.69 5.66
CA MET A 26 16.59 -2.25 4.31
C MET A 26 15.39 -3.20 4.17
N THR A 27 14.96 -3.77 5.26
CA THR A 27 13.85 -4.74 5.26
C THR A 27 12.86 -4.45 6.36
N VAL A 28 11.61 -4.78 6.10
CA VAL A 28 10.49 -4.73 7.04
C VAL A 28 9.83 -6.09 7.09
N LYS A 29 9.60 -6.59 8.30
CA LYS A 29 8.86 -7.85 8.51
C LYS A 29 7.80 -7.64 9.58
N SER A 30 6.66 -8.30 9.43
CA SER A 30 5.68 -8.38 10.52
C SER A 30 6.29 -9.04 11.75
N ASN A 31 5.91 -8.59 12.92
CA ASN A 31 6.34 -9.16 14.21
C ASN A 31 5.18 -9.90 14.88
N PRO A 32 4.94 -11.18 14.54
CA PRO A 32 3.86 -11.96 15.14
C PRO A 32 4.05 -12.23 16.63
N ASP A 33 5.27 -12.10 17.14
CA ASP A 33 5.60 -12.30 18.56
C ASP A 33 5.29 -11.07 19.41
N SER A 34 4.89 -9.96 18.79
CA SER A 34 4.43 -8.77 19.53
C SER A 34 3.12 -9.08 20.28
N GLU A 35 3.05 -8.67 21.54
CA GLU A 35 1.83 -8.78 22.35
C GLU A 35 0.62 -8.05 21.73
N PHE A 36 0.86 -7.08 20.86
CA PHE A 36 -0.18 -6.32 20.17
C PHE A 36 -0.68 -7.00 18.89
N PHE A 37 0.09 -7.92 18.31
CA PHE A 37 -0.21 -8.51 17.00
C PHE A 37 -1.59 -9.18 17.00
N GLU A 38 -1.83 -10.15 17.87
CA GLU A 38 -3.10 -10.88 17.94
C GLU A 38 -4.26 -9.99 18.38
N LYS A 39 -4.00 -9.04 19.28
CA LYS A 39 -5.00 -8.09 19.77
C LYS A 39 -5.51 -7.17 18.65
N GLU A 40 -4.61 -6.65 17.84
CA GLU A 40 -4.95 -5.78 16.72
C GLU A 40 -5.56 -6.57 15.56
N ARG A 41 -5.03 -7.76 15.26
CA ARG A 41 -5.47 -8.61 14.16
C ARG A 41 -6.97 -8.95 14.24
N LYS A 42 -7.50 -9.12 15.43
CA LYS A 42 -8.93 -9.41 15.68
C LYS A 42 -9.88 -8.31 15.21
N ASN A 43 -9.40 -7.10 15.02
CA ASN A 43 -10.21 -5.97 14.54
C ASN A 43 -10.39 -5.98 13.01
N PHE A 44 -9.74 -6.90 12.30
CA PHE A 44 -9.77 -6.96 10.85
C PHE A 44 -10.41 -8.26 10.35
N PRO A 45 -10.99 -8.27 9.14
CA PRO A 45 -11.53 -9.46 8.52
C PRO A 45 -10.47 -10.57 8.39
N ASP A 46 -10.89 -11.82 8.35
CA ASP A 46 -9.97 -12.95 8.20
C ASP A 46 -9.32 -12.99 6.82
N THR A 47 -9.99 -12.46 5.80
CA THR A 47 -9.50 -12.49 4.42
C THR A 47 -8.58 -11.30 4.13
N MET A 48 -7.29 -11.58 3.97
CA MET A 48 -6.34 -10.63 3.42
C MET A 48 -6.46 -10.62 1.90
N PHE A 49 -6.55 -9.41 1.33
CA PHE A 49 -6.75 -9.22 -0.12
C PHE A 49 -5.52 -8.64 -0.82
N GLY A 50 -4.46 -8.37 -0.11
CA GLY A 50 -3.22 -7.86 -0.67
C GLY A 50 -2.32 -7.16 0.34
N THR A 51 -1.27 -6.58 -0.17
CA THR A 51 -0.24 -5.90 0.61
C THR A 51 0.02 -4.50 0.09
N VAL A 52 0.54 -3.64 0.96
CA VAL A 52 1.04 -2.31 0.62
C VAL A 52 2.40 -2.13 1.28
N HIS A 53 3.40 -1.73 0.52
CA HIS A 53 4.69 -1.35 1.06
C HIS A 53 5.28 -0.16 0.29
N HIS A 54 6.35 0.42 0.78
CA HIS A 54 6.98 1.58 0.15
C HIS A 54 8.49 1.42 -0.01
N HIS A 55 9.04 2.10 -0.99
CA HIS A 55 10.47 2.15 -1.30
C HIS A 55 11.09 3.52 -0.95
N CYS A 56 10.55 4.24 0.02
CA CYS A 56 11.01 5.56 0.43
C CYS A 56 11.18 6.52 -0.77
N SER A 57 12.40 7.00 -1.03
CA SER A 57 12.72 7.90 -2.15
C SER A 57 12.99 7.18 -3.47
N ALA A 58 13.10 5.85 -3.46
CA ALA A 58 13.25 5.08 -4.69
C ALA A 58 11.92 4.99 -5.46
N SER A 59 12.00 4.65 -6.75
CA SER A 59 10.81 4.39 -7.56
C SER A 59 10.04 3.16 -7.09
N ALA A 60 8.79 3.06 -7.47
CA ALA A 60 7.94 1.90 -7.21
C ALA A 60 8.27 0.76 -8.20
N PHE A 61 9.43 0.17 -8.06
CA PHE A 61 9.79 -1.04 -8.81
C PHE A 61 9.55 -2.28 -7.95
N GLN A 62 9.37 -3.42 -8.58
CA GLN A 62 9.29 -4.68 -7.87
C GLN A 62 10.69 -5.30 -7.71
N SER A 63 11.12 -5.44 -6.46
CA SER A 63 12.36 -6.16 -6.16
C SER A 63 12.17 -7.67 -6.27
N GLY A 64 13.27 -8.42 -6.34
CA GLY A 64 13.21 -9.89 -6.34
C GLY A 64 12.59 -10.47 -5.08
N THR A 65 12.77 -9.81 -3.94
CA THR A 65 12.15 -10.20 -2.66
C THR A 65 10.64 -9.97 -2.70
N ASP A 66 10.18 -8.81 -3.17
CA ASP A 66 8.77 -8.50 -3.31
C ASP A 66 8.09 -9.51 -4.25
N HIS A 67 8.74 -9.83 -5.36
CA HIS A 67 8.23 -10.81 -6.31
C HIS A 67 8.01 -12.18 -5.67
N ALA A 68 8.96 -12.68 -4.89
CA ALA A 68 8.84 -13.96 -4.21
C ALA A 68 7.68 -13.96 -3.20
N ASP A 69 7.58 -12.90 -2.40
CA ASP A 69 6.53 -12.77 -1.38
C ASP A 69 5.14 -12.62 -2.00
N GLU A 70 5.01 -11.88 -3.09
CA GLU A 70 3.75 -11.62 -3.77
C GLU A 70 3.23 -12.86 -4.53
N LEU A 71 4.12 -13.70 -5.08
CA LEU A 71 3.71 -14.94 -5.75
C LEU A 71 3.09 -15.97 -4.81
N GLU A 72 3.41 -15.91 -3.53
CA GLU A 72 2.84 -16.78 -2.51
C GLU A 72 1.51 -16.26 -1.94
N ARG A 73 1.13 -15.04 -2.28
CA ARG A 73 -0.06 -14.37 -1.73
C ARG A 73 -0.96 -13.87 -2.84
N GLU A 74 -2.15 -14.40 -2.91
CA GLU A 74 -3.16 -13.90 -3.84
C GLU A 74 -3.63 -12.50 -3.46
N GLY A 75 -3.98 -11.70 -4.44
CA GLY A 75 -4.57 -10.38 -4.26
C GLY A 75 -3.84 -9.26 -4.96
N LEU A 76 -4.11 -8.04 -4.51
CA LEU A 76 -3.52 -6.80 -5.01
C LEU A 76 -2.32 -6.41 -4.16
N HIS A 77 -1.20 -6.16 -4.80
CA HIS A 77 0.04 -5.76 -4.15
C HIS A 77 0.46 -4.37 -4.66
N PHE A 78 0.54 -3.43 -3.73
CA PHE A 78 0.86 -2.03 -4.01
C PHE A 78 2.27 -1.73 -3.53
N THR A 79 3.09 -1.19 -4.43
CA THR A 79 4.39 -0.61 -4.10
C THR A 79 4.33 0.89 -4.32
N ILE A 80 4.71 1.67 -3.33
CA ILE A 80 4.71 3.13 -3.39
C ILE A 80 6.15 3.63 -3.34
N GLY A 81 6.53 4.42 -4.32
CA GLY A 81 7.84 5.07 -4.38
C GLY A 81 7.74 6.59 -4.35
N HIS A 82 8.90 7.23 -4.35
CA HIS A 82 9.04 8.69 -4.37
C HIS A 82 8.30 9.40 -3.23
N LEU A 83 8.35 8.88 -2.01
CA LEU A 83 7.72 9.51 -0.85
C LEU A 83 8.32 10.89 -0.50
N ASP A 84 9.51 11.20 -1.01
CA ASP A 84 10.15 12.51 -0.94
C ASP A 84 9.59 13.52 -1.96
N LYS A 85 8.75 13.06 -2.88
CA LYS A 85 8.09 13.88 -3.92
C LYS A 85 6.58 13.84 -3.73
N PRO A 86 6.01 14.67 -2.84
CA PRO A 86 4.61 14.55 -2.42
C PRO A 86 3.59 14.71 -3.55
N PHE A 87 3.98 15.35 -4.66
CA PHE A 87 3.10 15.55 -5.83
C PHE A 87 3.46 14.65 -7.03
N ASP A 88 4.40 13.73 -6.84
CA ASP A 88 4.88 12.82 -7.89
C ASP A 88 5.14 11.44 -7.28
N LEU A 89 4.14 10.91 -6.58
CA LEU A 89 4.18 9.56 -6.05
C LEU A 89 4.18 8.56 -7.20
N ASP A 90 5.09 7.62 -7.12
CA ASP A 90 5.14 6.48 -8.03
C ASP A 90 4.39 5.31 -7.41
N VAL A 91 3.42 4.74 -8.12
CA VAL A 91 2.61 3.63 -7.62
C VAL A 91 2.61 2.49 -8.63
N HIS A 92 3.09 1.35 -8.20
CA HIS A 92 3.05 0.11 -8.95
C HIS A 92 2.04 -0.84 -8.32
N VAL A 93 1.17 -1.43 -9.13
CA VAL A 93 0.15 -2.38 -8.68
C VAL A 93 0.29 -3.69 -9.43
N ARG A 94 0.31 -4.78 -8.70
CA ARG A 94 0.32 -6.13 -9.25
C ARG A 94 -0.87 -6.94 -8.72
N LEU A 95 -1.48 -7.71 -9.59
CA LEU A 95 -2.46 -8.72 -9.24
C LEU A 95 -1.82 -10.11 -9.32
N THR A 96 -2.00 -10.91 -8.27
CA THR A 96 -1.59 -12.32 -8.23
C THR A 96 -2.80 -13.21 -8.02
N ILE A 97 -3.00 -14.17 -8.92
CA ILE A 97 -4.08 -15.17 -8.85
C ILE A 97 -3.50 -16.52 -9.25
N GLY A 98 -3.56 -17.52 -8.37
CA GLY A 98 -3.13 -18.88 -8.66
C GLY A 98 -1.69 -18.97 -9.15
N LYS A 99 -0.76 -18.20 -8.58
CA LYS A 99 0.64 -18.06 -9.00
C LYS A 99 0.88 -17.36 -10.35
N ALA A 100 -0.17 -17.00 -11.06
CA ALA A 100 -0.07 -16.08 -12.19
C ALA A 100 -0.10 -14.64 -11.67
N HIS A 101 0.65 -13.75 -12.32
CA HIS A 101 0.69 -12.36 -11.94
C HIS A 101 0.71 -11.44 -13.16
N GLY A 102 0.27 -10.22 -12.98
CA GLY A 102 0.30 -9.18 -13.99
C GLY A 102 0.23 -7.80 -13.36
N ASP A 103 0.81 -6.82 -14.03
CA ASP A 103 0.75 -5.43 -13.60
C ASP A 103 -0.58 -4.82 -14.03
N ILE A 104 -1.13 -3.98 -13.18
CA ILE A 104 -2.40 -3.27 -13.39
C ILE A 104 -2.12 -1.77 -13.29
N GLU A 105 -2.76 -0.99 -14.15
CA GLU A 105 -2.75 0.46 -14.04
C GLU A 105 -3.33 0.91 -12.69
N ALA A 106 -2.56 1.69 -11.93
CA ALA A 106 -2.96 2.15 -10.60
C ALA A 106 -4.32 2.87 -10.61
N SER A 107 -4.59 3.66 -11.65
CA SER A 107 -5.87 4.37 -11.83
C SER A 107 -7.08 3.44 -11.99
N SER A 108 -6.87 2.18 -12.32
CA SER A 108 -7.95 1.18 -12.42
C SER A 108 -8.42 0.67 -11.07
N VAL A 109 -7.61 0.81 -10.01
CA VAL A 109 -7.88 0.25 -8.68
C VAL A 109 -7.84 1.31 -7.57
N ILE A 110 -7.23 2.46 -7.83
CA ILE A 110 -7.16 3.59 -6.91
C ILE A 110 -7.94 4.76 -7.49
N GLN A 111 -8.92 5.22 -6.74
CA GLN A 111 -9.69 6.40 -7.10
C GLN A 111 -9.51 7.47 -6.04
N ALA A 112 -9.14 8.68 -6.45
CA ALA A 112 -9.04 9.81 -5.54
C ALA A 112 -10.43 10.37 -5.21
N ASP A 113 -10.66 10.69 -3.94
CA ASP A 113 -11.83 11.49 -3.57
C ASP A 113 -11.74 12.87 -4.24
N PRO A 114 -12.79 13.33 -4.96
CA PRO A 114 -12.75 14.61 -5.67
C PRO A 114 -12.46 15.82 -4.77
N LYS A 115 -12.86 15.78 -3.50
CA LYS A 115 -12.57 16.86 -2.54
C LYS A 115 -11.10 16.86 -2.15
N ILE A 116 -10.52 15.68 -1.90
CA ILE A 116 -9.09 15.52 -1.59
C ILE A 116 -8.27 15.92 -2.80
N GLN A 117 -8.66 15.53 -4.00
CA GLN A 117 -7.98 15.89 -5.23
C GLN A 117 -7.92 17.40 -5.44
N LYS A 118 -9.03 18.12 -5.22
CA LYS A 118 -9.05 19.59 -5.30
C LYS A 118 -8.12 20.25 -4.28
N CYS A 119 -8.09 19.75 -3.05
CA CYS A 119 -7.15 20.23 -2.04
C CYS A 119 -5.71 20.00 -2.47
N PHE A 120 -5.42 18.85 -3.05
CA PHE A 120 -4.10 18.46 -3.52
C PHE A 120 -3.63 19.35 -4.66
N GLU A 121 -4.48 19.61 -5.66
CA GLU A 121 -4.21 20.51 -6.78
C GLU A 121 -3.94 21.96 -6.30
N SER A 122 -4.72 22.44 -5.32
CA SER A 122 -4.49 23.74 -4.70
C SER A 122 -3.15 23.83 -3.99
N LEU A 123 -2.77 22.79 -3.23
CA LEU A 123 -1.47 22.71 -2.57
C LEU A 123 -0.33 22.63 -3.59
N GLN A 124 -0.49 21.85 -4.64
CA GLN A 124 0.50 21.71 -5.69
C GLN A 124 0.76 23.03 -6.41
N SER A 125 -0.26 23.82 -6.70
CA SER A 125 -0.13 25.14 -7.35
C SER A 125 0.58 26.18 -6.47
N SER A 126 0.50 26.04 -5.15
CA SER A 126 1.15 26.93 -4.18
C SER A 126 2.50 26.40 -3.66
N TYR A 127 2.83 25.15 -3.97
CA TYR A 127 4.05 24.51 -3.50
C TYR A 127 5.30 25.10 -4.17
N LYS A 128 6.17 25.65 -3.35
CA LYS A 128 7.50 26.11 -3.77
C LYS A 128 8.53 25.24 -3.05
N PRO A 129 9.25 24.37 -3.76
CA PRO A 129 10.28 23.55 -3.12
C PRO A 129 11.35 24.45 -2.51
N THR A 130 11.64 24.21 -1.24
CA THR A 130 12.76 24.86 -0.56
C THR A 130 14.03 24.14 -0.96
N THR A 131 14.88 24.80 -1.74
CA THR A 131 16.20 24.27 -2.02
C THR A 131 17.05 24.43 -0.75
N LEU A 132 17.43 23.33 -0.15
CA LEU A 132 18.46 23.32 0.88
C LEU A 132 19.78 23.75 0.22
N LYS A 133 20.29 24.88 0.68
CA LYS A 133 21.62 25.34 0.27
C LYS A 133 22.69 24.65 1.10
#